data_d21d5c3360674cf3ec3203b91f6b9ce9
#
_entry.id   d21d5c3360674cf3ec3203b91f6b9ce9
#
_cell.length_a   1.000
_cell.length_b   1.000
_cell.length_c   1.000
_cell.angle_alpha   90.00
_cell.angle_beta   90.00
_cell.angle_gamma   90.00
#
_symmetry.space_group_name_H-M   'P 1'
#
loop_
_entity.id
_entity.type
_entity.pdbx_description
1 polymer ?
#
loop_
_entity_poly.entity_id
_entity_poly.type
_entity_poly.pdbx_seq_one_letter_code
_entity_poly.pdbx_strand_id
1 'polypeptide(L)'
;MKRIPTPPPLAGARAAGVSITKTMAKVIEGLYYSESHEYVKVEGDEAYVGITDYAQESLGNIVYVDMPEVDDEFAAEDDFGAVESVKAASDLVSPVSGTVIEVNEALEDQPELINQDAFGNWIMKVKLSDKSELDSLMDAKAYEEFCAKEH
;
A
#
# COMPACT_ATOMS: atom_id res chain seq x y z
N MET A 1 7.48 -12.98 15.98
CA MET A 1 7.20 -13.05 15.68
C MET A 1 6.49 -13.12 15.73
N LYS A 2 7.05 -13.12 15.24
CA LYS A 2 6.83 -13.43 15.14
C LYS A 2 6.29 -13.99 15.12
N ARG A 3 6.78 -14.00 15.67
CA ARG A 3 6.66 -14.53 15.36
C ARG A 3 5.85 -14.87 15.39
N ILE A 4 6.19 -15.00 14.93
CA ILE A 4 5.89 -15.39 14.74
C ILE A 4 5.21 -15.89 14.62
N PRO A 5 5.58 -15.96 14.29
CA PRO A 5 5.34 -16.41 13.96
C PRO A 5 4.77 -17.03 13.90
N THR A 6 5.15 -16.85 13.95
CA THR A 6 5.14 -17.43 13.61
C THR A 6 4.62 -17.94 13.54
N PRO A 7 5.00 -18.18 13.56
CA PRO A 7 4.98 -18.61 13.15
C PRO A 7 4.43 -19.16 13.07
N PRO A 8 4.79 -19.25 12.98
CA PRO A 8 4.80 -19.64 12.50
C PRO A 8 4.37 -20.11 12.34
N PRO A 9 4.89 -20.20 12.23
CA PRO A 9 4.93 -20.34 11.64
C PRO A 9 4.54 -20.68 11.50
N LEU A 10 5.03 -20.89 11.58
CA LEU A 10 5.14 -20.88 11.00
C LEU A 10 4.75 -21.33 10.63
N ALA A 11 5.17 -21.65 10.75
CA ALA A 11 5.19 -21.58 9.96
C ALA A 11 4.96 -21.90 9.34
N GLY A 12 5.00 -22.55 9.50
CA GLY A 12 5.15 -22.41 8.70
C GLY A 12 4.97 -22.74 8.03
N ALA A 13 5.16 -23.14 7.97
CA ALA A 13 5.33 -23.08 7.13
C ALA A 13 5.17 -23.53 6.55
N ARG A 14 5.24 -23.97 6.34
CA ARG A 14 5.34 -24.01 5.63
C ARG A 14 5.07 -24.40 4.85
N ALA A 15 5.16 -24.76 4.96
CA ALA A 15 5.29 -24.77 4.18
C ALA A 15 5.21 -24.77 3.31
N ALA A 16 5.16 -25.07 3.23
CA ALA A 16 5.27 -24.82 2.48
C ALA A 16 5.44 -24.47 1.82
N GLY A 17 5.59 -24.30 1.76
CA GLY A 17 5.95 -23.64 1.26
C GLY A 17 6.21 -23.14 0.79
N VAL A 18 6.49 -22.87 0.78
CA VAL A 18 6.83 -22.11 0.48
C VAL A 18 7.21 -21.50 0.00
N SER A 19 7.44 -21.39 0.12
CA SER A 19 7.77 -20.62 -0.23
C SER A 19 7.82 -19.88 -0.25
N ILE A 20 7.83 -19.63 0.20
CA ILE A 20 7.80 -18.81 0.19
C ILE A 20 8.15 -18.04 -0.02
N THR A 21 8.26 -17.91 0.09
CA THR A 21 8.68 -17.20 0.03
C THR A 21 9.26 -16.24 -0.28
N LYS A 22 9.29 -16.44 -0.43
CA LYS A 22 10.02 -15.49 -1.09
C LYS A 22 9.68 -14.10 -0.73
N THR A 23 8.52 -13.63 -1.01
CA THR A 23 8.13 -12.39 -0.42
C THR A 23 7.51 -12.67 0.92
N MET A 24 8.01 -11.96 1.94
CA MET A 24 7.47 -12.04 3.27
C MET A 24 6.51 -10.88 3.52
N ALA A 25 6.28 -10.04 2.52
CA ALA A 25 5.42 -8.88 2.65
C ALA A 25 3.98 -9.33 2.87
N LYS A 26 3.29 -8.59 3.73
CA LYS A 26 1.90 -8.85 4.07
C LYS A 26 1.00 -8.40 2.93
N VAL A 27 -0.03 -9.19 2.64
CA VAL A 27 -1.09 -8.82 1.70
C VAL A 27 -2.41 -9.10 2.42
N ILE A 28 -3.33 -8.16 2.36
CA ILE A 28 -4.60 -8.24 3.09
C ILE A 28 -5.74 -8.46 2.11
N GLU A 29 -6.58 -9.45 2.41
CA GLU A 29 -7.75 -9.72 1.58
C GLU A 29 -8.80 -8.64 1.76
N GLY A 30 -9.56 -8.39 0.70
CA GLY A 30 -10.60 -7.37 0.74
C GLY A 30 -10.15 -6.00 0.28
N LEU A 31 -8.85 -5.84 0.04
CA LEU A 31 -8.32 -4.59 -0.50
C LEU A 31 -8.07 -4.75 -1.99
N TYR A 32 -7.85 -3.60 -2.64
CA TYR A 32 -7.47 -3.57 -4.06
C TYR A 32 -6.04 -3.09 -4.15
N TYR A 33 -5.33 -3.50 -5.21
CA TYR A 33 -3.89 -3.24 -5.35
C TYR A 33 -3.57 -2.81 -6.77
N SER A 34 -2.63 -1.85 -6.89
CA SER A 34 -2.15 -1.41 -8.19
C SER A 34 -0.80 -2.03 -8.50
N GLU A 35 -0.41 -1.97 -9.78
CA GLU A 35 0.89 -2.47 -10.21
C GLU A 35 2.04 -1.63 -9.67
N SER A 36 1.78 -0.39 -9.30
CA SER A 36 2.79 0.48 -8.70
C SER A 36 2.83 0.36 -7.18
N HIS A 37 2.13 -0.64 -6.62
CA HIS A 37 2.20 -1.03 -5.21
C HIS A 37 1.53 -0.04 -4.28
N GLU A 38 0.42 0.54 -4.71
CA GLU A 38 -0.50 1.23 -3.81
C GLU A 38 -1.69 0.33 -3.52
N TYR A 39 -2.31 0.49 -2.35
CA TYR A 39 -3.54 -0.24 -2.02
C TYR A 39 -4.70 0.73 -1.86
N VAL A 40 -5.91 0.18 -2.02
CA VAL A 40 -7.15 0.91 -1.82
C VAL A 40 -8.03 0.12 -0.86
N LYS A 41 -8.43 0.75 0.23
CA LYS A 41 -9.37 0.15 1.18
C LYS A 41 -10.67 0.92 1.08
N VAL A 42 -11.70 0.29 0.53
CA VAL A 42 -12.97 0.94 0.23
C VAL A 42 -13.91 0.90 1.42
N GLU A 43 -14.52 2.04 1.73
CA GLU A 43 -15.57 2.13 2.74
C GLU A 43 -16.70 3.00 2.16
N GLY A 44 -17.75 2.34 1.62
CA GLY A 44 -18.83 3.05 0.96
C GLY A 44 -18.35 3.77 -0.29
N ASP A 45 -18.53 5.07 -0.33
CA ASP A 45 -18.09 5.92 -1.45
C ASP A 45 -16.69 6.49 -1.24
N GLU A 46 -16.04 6.12 -0.14
CA GLU A 46 -14.73 6.65 0.23
C GLU A 46 -13.71 5.53 0.23
N ALA A 47 -12.45 5.89 0.14
CA ALA A 47 -11.39 4.90 0.15
C ALA A 47 -10.12 5.49 0.77
N TYR A 48 -9.40 4.62 1.49
CA TYR A 48 -8.06 4.94 1.98
C TYR A 48 -7.05 4.43 0.98
N VAL A 49 -6.02 5.23 0.72
CA VAL A 49 -4.96 4.88 -0.23
C VAL A 49 -3.62 5.01 0.48
N GLY A 50 -2.77 4.00 0.31
CA GLY A 50 -1.43 4.02 0.83
C GLY A 50 -0.55 3.08 0.04
N ILE A 51 0.70 2.92 0.47
CA ILE A 51 1.60 1.96 -0.17
C ILE A 51 1.53 0.63 0.55
N THR A 52 1.82 -0.43 -0.19
CA THR A 52 1.73 -1.78 0.36
C THR A 52 2.94 -2.12 1.23
N ASP A 53 2.82 -3.21 1.97
CA ASP A 53 3.94 -3.71 2.77
C ASP A 53 5.12 -4.07 1.87
N TYR A 54 4.86 -4.65 0.70
CA TYR A 54 5.90 -4.94 -0.29
C TYR A 54 6.66 -3.66 -0.68
N ALA A 55 5.92 -2.58 -0.91
CA ALA A 55 6.55 -1.31 -1.33
C ALA A 55 7.46 -0.76 -0.23
N GLN A 56 7.01 -0.78 1.03
CA GLN A 56 7.83 -0.22 2.09
C GLN A 56 9.07 -1.09 2.34
N GLU A 57 8.96 -2.41 2.15
CA GLU A 57 10.13 -3.27 2.28
C GLU A 57 11.16 -2.97 1.19
N SER A 58 10.68 -2.74 -0.04
CA SER A 58 11.57 -2.43 -1.15
C SER A 58 12.26 -1.09 -0.97
N LEU A 59 11.54 -0.12 -0.40
CA LEU A 59 12.09 1.22 -0.21
C LEU A 59 13.03 1.31 0.98
N GLY A 60 12.79 0.50 2.02
CA GLY A 60 13.53 0.61 3.27
C GLY A 60 12.96 1.73 4.14
N ASN A 61 13.78 2.26 5.03
CA ASN A 61 13.31 3.24 6.02
C ASN A 61 12.80 4.51 5.33
N ILE A 62 11.52 4.80 5.55
CA ILE A 62 10.88 5.98 4.98
C ILE A 62 11.25 7.19 5.84
N VAL A 63 11.74 8.24 5.20
CA VAL A 63 12.20 9.44 5.90
C VAL A 63 11.35 10.66 5.58
N TYR A 64 10.53 10.61 4.52
CA TYR A 64 9.69 11.75 4.15
C TYR A 64 8.52 11.26 3.30
N VAL A 65 7.34 11.83 3.53
CA VAL A 65 6.15 11.57 2.73
C VAL A 65 5.59 12.91 2.27
N ASP A 66 5.51 13.10 0.94
CA ASP A 66 4.91 14.29 0.35
C ASP A 66 3.45 13.94 0.08
N MET A 67 2.56 14.50 0.89
CA MET A 67 1.14 14.17 0.83
C MET A 67 0.36 15.25 0.07
N PRO A 68 -0.78 14.87 -0.54
CA PRO A 68 -1.64 15.86 -1.17
C PRO A 68 -2.34 16.72 -0.12
N GLU A 69 -3.10 17.69 -0.58
CA GLU A 69 -3.90 18.53 0.30
C GLU A 69 -5.37 18.15 0.17
N VAL A 70 -6.12 18.40 1.25
CA VAL A 70 -7.56 18.20 1.21
C VAL A 70 -8.15 19.06 0.09
N ASP A 71 -9.10 18.50 -0.63
CA ASP A 71 -9.78 19.06 -1.80
C ASP A 71 -9.02 18.93 -3.11
N ASP A 72 -7.78 18.40 -3.07
CA ASP A 72 -7.10 18.04 -4.33
C ASP A 72 -7.87 16.95 -5.05
N GLU A 73 -7.89 17.02 -6.37
CA GLU A 73 -8.56 16.02 -7.21
C GLU A 73 -7.55 15.29 -8.06
N PHE A 74 -7.72 13.98 -8.15
CA PHE A 74 -6.84 13.14 -8.96
C PHE A 74 -7.66 12.21 -9.83
N ALA A 75 -7.17 11.97 -11.04
CA ALA A 75 -7.66 10.89 -11.88
C ALA A 75 -6.81 9.65 -11.60
N ALA A 76 -7.34 8.48 -11.92
CA ALA A 76 -6.58 7.24 -11.79
C ALA A 76 -5.27 7.40 -12.59
N GLU A 77 -4.18 6.95 -11.99
CA GLU A 77 -2.82 6.98 -12.54
C GLU A 77 -2.13 8.35 -12.49
N ASP A 78 -2.77 9.36 -11.91
CA ASP A 78 -2.10 10.62 -11.62
C ASP A 78 -1.18 10.46 -10.41
N ASP A 79 -0.07 11.22 -10.40
CA ASP A 79 0.78 11.29 -9.21
C ASP A 79 0.05 12.09 -8.14
N PHE A 80 -0.01 11.56 -6.91
CA PHE A 80 -0.64 12.30 -5.82
C PHE A 80 0.35 12.71 -4.73
N GLY A 81 1.59 12.26 -4.82
CA GLY A 81 2.60 12.60 -3.84
C GLY A 81 3.87 11.80 -4.09
N ALA A 82 4.68 11.68 -3.07
CA ALA A 82 5.93 10.95 -3.17
C ALA A 82 6.36 10.46 -1.79
N VAL A 83 7.18 9.41 -1.77
CA VAL A 83 7.84 8.98 -0.54
C VAL A 83 9.34 8.96 -0.79
N GLU A 84 10.10 9.32 0.24
CA GLU A 84 11.55 9.23 0.20
C GLU A 84 12.02 8.31 1.29
N SER A 85 12.95 7.44 0.95
CA SER A 85 13.58 6.55 1.91
C SER A 85 15.07 6.87 1.98
N VAL A 86 15.76 6.16 2.87
CA VAL A 86 17.20 6.35 3.02
C VAL A 86 17.97 6.00 1.73
N LYS A 87 17.37 5.27 0.80
CA LYS A 87 18.07 4.83 -0.41
C LYS A 87 17.42 5.22 -1.72
N ALA A 88 16.17 5.73 -1.69
CA ALA A 88 15.43 5.99 -2.95
C ALA A 88 14.29 6.95 -2.74
N ALA A 89 13.79 7.50 -3.83
CA ALA A 89 12.56 8.29 -3.85
C ALA A 89 11.62 7.67 -4.87
N SER A 90 10.32 7.71 -4.60
CA SER A 90 9.33 7.11 -5.47
C SER A 90 8.08 7.98 -5.52
N ASP A 91 7.58 8.22 -6.72
CA ASP A 91 6.31 8.91 -6.89
C ASP A 91 5.17 7.99 -6.49
N LEU A 92 4.13 8.58 -5.93
CA LEU A 92 2.93 7.86 -5.54
C LEU A 92 1.86 8.08 -6.60
N VAL A 93 1.35 6.98 -7.14
CA VAL A 93 0.36 7.01 -8.22
C VAL A 93 -1.00 6.66 -7.64
N SER A 94 -2.00 7.50 -7.92
CA SER A 94 -3.34 7.25 -7.41
C SER A 94 -3.99 6.11 -8.20
N PRO A 95 -4.40 5.03 -7.51
CA PRO A 95 -5.03 3.91 -8.22
C PRO A 95 -6.47 4.19 -8.62
N VAL A 96 -7.06 5.28 -8.11
CA VAL A 96 -8.46 5.62 -8.36
C VAL A 96 -8.61 7.12 -8.56
N SER A 97 -9.71 7.51 -9.20
CA SER A 97 -10.07 8.92 -9.35
C SER A 97 -10.90 9.34 -8.15
N GLY A 98 -10.63 10.53 -7.65
CA GLY A 98 -11.40 11.04 -6.51
C GLY A 98 -10.87 12.36 -6.00
N THR A 99 -11.53 12.84 -4.95
CA THR A 99 -11.17 14.09 -4.28
C THR A 99 -10.66 13.75 -2.88
N VAL A 100 -9.54 14.34 -2.50
CA VAL A 100 -8.94 14.10 -1.18
C VAL A 100 -9.82 14.73 -0.12
N ILE A 101 -10.24 13.94 0.86
CA ILE A 101 -11.05 14.44 1.98
C ILE A 101 -10.28 14.43 3.29
N GLU A 102 -9.18 13.68 3.36
CA GLU A 102 -8.37 13.62 4.56
C GLU A 102 -6.97 13.13 4.20
N VAL A 103 -5.95 13.59 4.93
CA VAL A 103 -4.58 13.07 4.82
C VAL A 103 -4.13 12.63 6.19
N ASN A 104 -3.21 11.68 6.23
CA ASN A 104 -2.69 11.15 7.49
C ASN A 104 -1.54 12.04 7.97
N GLU A 105 -1.88 13.08 8.72
CA GLU A 105 -0.92 14.09 9.14
C GLU A 105 0.18 13.54 10.04
N ALA A 106 -0.05 12.42 10.70
CA ALA A 106 0.98 11.81 11.53
C ALA A 106 2.24 11.48 10.73
N LEU A 107 2.09 11.25 9.43
CA LEU A 107 3.23 10.90 8.57
C LEU A 107 4.16 12.09 8.32
N GLU A 108 3.72 13.32 8.57
CA GLU A 108 4.61 14.47 8.44
C GLU A 108 5.74 14.44 9.47
N ASP A 109 5.40 14.07 10.69
CA ASP A 109 6.37 14.01 11.77
C ASP A 109 7.00 12.63 11.91
N GLN A 110 6.26 11.58 11.53
CA GLN A 110 6.67 10.20 11.76
C GLN A 110 6.45 9.37 10.50
N PRO A 111 7.19 9.66 9.42
CA PRO A 111 7.02 8.90 8.17
C PRO A 111 7.36 7.42 8.34
N GLU A 112 8.18 7.08 9.32
CA GLU A 112 8.56 5.69 9.58
C GLU A 112 7.39 4.84 10.07
N LEU A 113 6.24 5.43 10.41
CA LEU A 113 5.05 4.65 10.75
C LEU A 113 4.66 3.71 9.62
N ILE A 114 4.91 4.10 8.38
CA ILE A 114 4.62 3.23 7.23
C ILE A 114 5.44 1.94 7.32
N ASN A 115 6.69 2.04 7.77
CA ASN A 115 7.53 0.85 7.92
C ASN A 115 7.04 -0.07 9.02
N GLN A 116 6.35 0.48 10.01
CA GLN A 116 5.83 -0.30 11.13
C GLN A 116 4.54 -1.01 10.77
N ASP A 117 3.67 -0.35 10.01
CA ASP A 117 2.39 -0.92 9.59
C ASP A 117 1.87 -0.14 8.39
N ALA A 118 2.23 -0.61 7.19
CA ALA A 118 1.88 0.10 5.95
C ALA A 118 0.36 0.17 5.76
N PHE A 119 -0.36 -0.88 6.12
CA PHE A 119 -1.80 -0.93 5.91
C PHE A 119 -2.57 -0.14 6.97
N GLY A 120 -2.00 0.01 8.16
CA GLY A 120 -2.61 0.82 9.21
C GLY A 120 -2.30 2.29 9.07
N ASN A 121 -1.29 2.65 8.27
CA ASN A 121 -0.86 4.03 8.11
C ASN A 121 -1.04 4.48 6.66
N TRP A 122 -2.32 4.66 6.30
CA TRP A 122 -2.70 5.12 4.97
C TRP A 122 -2.20 6.55 4.78
N ILE A 123 -2.10 6.98 3.51
CA ILE A 123 -1.57 8.30 3.17
C ILE A 123 -2.67 9.31 2.94
N MET A 124 -3.69 8.94 2.15
CA MET A 124 -4.82 9.84 1.89
C MET A 124 -6.12 9.08 1.93
N LYS A 125 -7.20 9.81 2.19
CA LYS A 125 -8.56 9.29 2.08
C LYS A 125 -9.26 10.10 1.02
N VAL A 126 -9.91 9.45 0.06
CA VAL A 126 -10.54 10.11 -1.07
C VAL A 126 -12.01 9.74 -1.15
N LYS A 127 -12.80 10.65 -1.71
CA LYS A 127 -14.15 10.31 -2.13
C LYS A 127 -14.07 9.86 -3.57
N LEU A 128 -14.51 8.64 -3.83
CA LEU A 128 -14.37 8.02 -5.15
C LEU A 128 -15.29 8.70 -6.16
N SER A 129 -14.73 9.01 -7.34
CA SER A 129 -15.50 9.57 -8.45
C SER A 129 -16.12 8.48 -9.31
N ASP A 130 -15.43 7.34 -9.42
CA ASP A 130 -15.86 6.26 -10.32
C ASP A 130 -15.44 4.92 -9.73
N LYS A 131 -16.38 4.26 -9.08
CA LYS A 131 -16.09 2.99 -8.42
C LYS A 131 -15.79 1.87 -9.40
N SER A 132 -16.15 2.04 -10.68
CA SER A 132 -15.86 1.00 -11.67
C SER A 132 -14.36 0.85 -11.92
N GLU A 133 -13.56 1.85 -11.57
CA GLU A 133 -12.11 1.76 -11.69
C GLU A 133 -11.52 0.66 -10.82
N LEU A 134 -12.21 0.28 -9.75
CA LEU A 134 -11.76 -0.80 -8.89
C LEU A 134 -11.67 -2.12 -9.62
N ASP A 135 -12.46 -2.29 -10.67
CA ASP A 135 -12.46 -3.53 -11.46
C ASP A 135 -11.15 -3.74 -12.21
N SER A 136 -10.37 -2.67 -12.41
CA SER A 136 -9.08 -2.75 -13.08
C SER A 136 -7.94 -3.08 -12.15
N LEU A 137 -8.20 -3.09 -10.85
CA LEU A 137 -7.16 -3.32 -9.85
C LEU A 137 -7.11 -4.79 -9.47
N MET A 138 -6.01 -5.19 -8.85
CA MET A 138 -5.81 -6.56 -8.43
C MET A 138 -6.43 -6.80 -7.06
N ASP A 139 -6.95 -8.02 -6.84
CA ASP A 139 -7.30 -8.45 -5.49
C ASP A 139 -6.03 -8.99 -4.81
N ALA A 140 -6.19 -9.47 -3.57
CA ALA A 140 -5.04 -9.92 -2.80
C ALA A 140 -4.28 -11.05 -3.51
N LYS A 141 -5.01 -12.01 -4.04
CA LYS A 141 -4.36 -13.17 -4.67
C LYS A 141 -3.60 -12.77 -5.93
N ALA A 142 -4.22 -11.95 -6.77
CA ALA A 142 -3.59 -11.49 -8.00
C ALA A 142 -2.35 -10.66 -7.68
N TYR A 143 -2.44 -9.83 -6.64
CA TYR A 143 -1.31 -9.01 -6.24
C TYR A 143 -0.16 -9.86 -5.69
N GLU A 144 -0.47 -10.89 -4.91
CA GLU A 144 0.57 -11.80 -4.43
C GLU A 144 1.32 -12.44 -5.58
N GLU A 145 0.58 -12.87 -6.61
CA GLU A 145 1.20 -13.47 -7.79
C GLU A 145 2.04 -12.45 -8.55
N PHE A 146 1.54 -11.23 -8.62
CA PHE A 146 2.27 -10.15 -9.28
C PHE A 146 3.59 -9.87 -8.58
N CYS A 147 3.58 -9.78 -7.25
CA CYS A 147 4.80 -9.56 -6.49
C CYS A 147 5.80 -10.69 -6.65
N ALA A 148 5.32 -11.92 -6.72
CA ALA A 148 6.19 -13.07 -6.89
C ALA A 148 6.91 -13.01 -8.23
N LYS A 149 6.27 -12.47 -9.26
CA LYS A 149 6.87 -12.38 -10.59
C LYS A 149 7.89 -11.27 -10.69
N GLU A 150 7.87 -10.31 -9.77
CA GLU A 150 8.82 -9.21 -9.77
C GLU A 150 10.18 -9.61 -9.23
N HIS A 151 10.28 -10.80 -8.71
CA HIS A 151 11.57 -11.35 -8.28
C HIS A 151 12.11 -12.30 -9.35
#